data_7673ac4e93530167f882ad1f28f04f8a
#
_entry.id   7673ac4e93530167f882ad1f28f04f8a
#
_cell.length_a   1.000
_cell.length_b   1.000
_cell.length_c   1.000
_cell.angle_alpha   90.00
_cell.angle_beta   90.00
_cell.angle_gamma   90.00
#
_symmetry.space_group_name_H-M   'P 1'
#
loop_
_entity.id
_entity.type
_entity.pdbx_description
1 polymer ?
#
loop_
_entity_poly.entity_id
_entity_poly.type
_entity_poly.pdbx_seq_one_letter_code
_entity_poly.pdbx_strand_id
1 'polypeptide(L)' 'PWPTGPRVERHLLVKRARMQGFVVFDHFDRWEESVATLAQWVREGKLRYSEEMLDGLERCPDALAGLYRGENAGKRVIRL' A
#
# COMPACT_ATOMS: atom_id res chain seq x y z
N PRO A 1 -21.47 -10.14 11.10
CA PRO A 1 -21.96 -10.39 9.74
C PRO A 1 -20.85 -10.23 8.72
N TRP A 2 -20.96 -10.94 7.62
CA TRP A 2 -20.03 -10.82 6.52
C TRP A 2 -20.20 -9.49 5.80
N PRO A 3 -19.11 -8.85 5.34
CA PRO A 3 -19.21 -7.66 4.54
C PRO A 3 -20.01 -7.93 3.25
N THR A 4 -20.84 -6.99 2.86
CA THR A 4 -21.60 -7.08 1.63
C THR A 4 -21.17 -5.98 0.67
N GLY A 5 -21.26 -6.25 -0.64
CA GLY A 5 -20.86 -5.30 -1.66
C GLY A 5 -21.17 -5.78 -3.07
N PRO A 6 -20.80 -5.00 -4.09
CA PRO A 6 -21.00 -5.39 -5.47
C PRO A 6 -20.24 -6.69 -5.80
N ARG A 7 -20.88 -7.56 -6.56
CA ARG A 7 -20.24 -8.78 -7.04
C ARG A 7 -19.41 -8.48 -8.29
N VAL A 8 -18.19 -8.98 -8.29
CA VAL A 8 -17.22 -8.70 -9.37
C VAL A 8 -17.17 -9.79 -10.45
N GLU A 9 -17.75 -10.97 -10.18
CA GLU A 9 -17.63 -12.14 -11.05
C GLU A 9 -18.12 -11.88 -12.48
N ARG A 10 -19.22 -11.14 -12.62
CA ARG A 10 -19.71 -10.77 -13.94
C ARG A 10 -18.73 -9.92 -14.73
N HIS A 11 -18.07 -8.97 -14.07
CA HIS A 11 -17.07 -8.13 -14.70
C HIS A 11 -15.86 -8.93 -15.13
N LEU A 12 -15.41 -9.87 -14.30
CA LEU A 12 -14.32 -10.77 -14.66
C LEU A 12 -14.65 -11.57 -15.93
N LEU A 13 -15.87 -12.12 -16.00
CA LEU A 13 -16.32 -12.89 -17.16
C LEU A 13 -16.35 -12.04 -18.44
N VAL A 14 -17.05 -10.90 -18.39
CA VAL A 14 -17.29 -10.05 -19.58
C VAL A 14 -15.99 -9.45 -20.10
N LYS A 15 -15.09 -9.05 -19.19
CA LYS A 15 -13.79 -8.46 -19.55
C LYS A 15 -12.70 -9.49 -19.77
N ARG A 16 -12.98 -10.76 -19.58
CA ARG A 16 -11.98 -11.85 -19.64
C ARG A 16 -10.79 -11.56 -18.76
N ALA A 17 -11.05 -10.95 -17.59
CA ALA A 17 -10.05 -10.56 -16.61
C ALA A 17 -9.81 -11.68 -15.59
N ARG A 18 -8.70 -11.58 -14.89
CA ARG A 18 -8.33 -12.49 -13.81
C ARG A 18 -8.09 -11.70 -12.53
N MET A 19 -8.58 -12.22 -11.42
CA MET A 19 -8.29 -11.70 -10.08
C MET A 19 -7.58 -12.80 -9.29
N GLN A 20 -6.43 -12.48 -8.72
CA GLN A 20 -5.62 -13.43 -7.97
C GLN A 20 -5.09 -12.74 -6.72
N GLY A 21 -5.27 -13.39 -5.56
CA GLY A 21 -4.68 -12.93 -4.31
C GLY A 21 -3.26 -13.44 -4.13
N PHE A 22 -2.46 -12.70 -3.40
CA PHE A 22 -1.15 -13.13 -2.92
C PHE A 22 -0.83 -12.46 -1.59
N VAL A 23 0.08 -13.05 -0.86
CA VAL A 23 0.59 -12.48 0.39
C VAL A 23 2.09 -12.23 0.20
N VAL A 24 2.55 -11.06 0.60
CA VAL A 24 3.96 -10.67 0.43
C VAL A 24 4.93 -11.65 1.11
N PHE A 25 4.47 -12.30 2.18
CA PHE A 25 5.28 -13.28 2.92
C PHE A 25 5.64 -14.52 2.09
N ASP A 26 4.86 -14.84 1.07
CA ASP A 26 5.16 -15.96 0.16
C ASP A 26 6.39 -15.69 -0.73
N HIS A 27 6.87 -14.44 -0.73
CA HIS A 27 7.95 -13.97 -1.59
C HIS A 27 9.13 -13.36 -0.82
N PHE A 28 9.29 -13.68 0.45
CA PHE A 28 10.38 -13.17 1.28
C PHE A 28 11.78 -13.56 0.81
N ASP A 29 11.90 -14.68 0.13
CA ASP A 29 13.14 -15.10 -0.50
C ASP A 29 13.68 -14.08 -1.51
N ARG A 30 12.81 -13.23 -2.06
CA ARG A 30 13.17 -12.18 -3.02
C ARG A 30 13.21 -10.78 -2.41
N TRP A 31 13.15 -10.67 -1.09
CA TRP A 31 13.04 -9.37 -0.41
C TRP A 31 14.20 -8.43 -0.72
N GLU A 32 15.44 -8.92 -0.53
CA GLU A 32 16.64 -8.11 -0.74
C GLU A 32 16.78 -7.64 -2.19
N GLU A 33 16.56 -8.52 -3.15
CA GLU A 33 16.56 -8.20 -4.57
C GLU A 33 15.51 -7.14 -4.91
N SER A 34 14.31 -7.30 -4.38
CA SER A 34 13.19 -6.39 -4.64
C SER A 34 13.45 -4.99 -4.08
N VAL A 35 13.94 -4.91 -2.85
CA VAL A 35 14.28 -3.62 -2.20
C VAL A 35 15.39 -2.92 -2.96
N ALA A 36 16.44 -3.64 -3.38
CA ALA A 36 17.54 -3.09 -4.16
C ALA A 36 17.04 -2.53 -5.50
N THR A 37 16.17 -3.26 -6.20
CA THR A 37 15.58 -2.83 -7.47
C THR A 37 14.75 -1.57 -7.31
N LEU A 38 13.86 -1.53 -6.30
CA LEU A 38 13.03 -0.36 -6.03
C LEU A 38 13.87 0.87 -5.66
N ALA A 39 14.90 0.68 -4.83
CA ALA A 39 15.82 1.76 -4.46
C ALA A 39 16.56 2.32 -5.69
N GLN A 40 16.98 1.45 -6.60
CA GLN A 40 17.61 1.86 -7.85
C GLN A 40 16.63 2.69 -8.71
N TRP A 41 15.40 2.26 -8.85
CA TRP A 41 14.39 3.01 -9.63
C TRP A 41 14.10 4.38 -9.03
N VAL A 42 14.11 4.50 -7.70
CA VAL A 42 14.00 5.81 -7.03
C VAL A 42 15.18 6.70 -7.36
N ARG A 43 16.43 6.18 -7.28
CA ARG A 43 17.64 6.94 -7.62
C ARG A 43 17.67 7.41 -9.08
N GLU A 44 17.14 6.58 -9.98
CA GLU A 44 17.08 6.89 -11.42
C GLU A 44 15.90 7.78 -11.80
N GLY A 45 15.03 8.13 -10.86
CA GLY A 45 13.83 8.93 -11.11
C GLY A 45 12.70 8.18 -11.82
N LYS A 46 12.80 6.86 -12.00
CA LYS A 46 11.77 6.03 -12.63
C LYS A 46 10.61 5.76 -11.69
N LEU A 47 10.86 5.75 -10.39
CA LEU A 47 9.86 5.52 -9.35
C LEU A 47 9.81 6.72 -8.43
N ARG A 48 8.61 7.27 -8.26
CA ARG A 48 8.35 8.37 -7.31
C ARG A 48 7.48 7.84 -6.18
N TYR A 49 7.74 8.30 -4.98
CA TYR A 49 6.95 7.99 -3.81
C TYR A 49 6.54 9.27 -3.09
N SER A 50 5.48 9.20 -2.32
CA SER A 50 4.99 10.31 -1.51
C SER A 50 4.95 9.90 -0.04
N GLU A 51 5.45 10.77 0.81
CA GLU A 51 5.41 10.60 2.25
C GLU A 51 4.71 11.80 2.90
N GLU A 52 3.93 11.53 3.93
CA GLU A 52 3.35 12.53 4.80
C GLU A 52 4.01 12.41 6.18
N MET A 53 4.84 13.38 6.54
CA MET A 53 5.60 13.36 7.78
C MET A 53 4.85 14.11 8.88
N LEU A 54 4.58 13.44 9.99
CA LEU A 54 3.99 14.03 11.19
C LEU A 54 5.04 13.99 12.32
N ASP A 55 5.06 15.00 13.16
CA ASP A 55 6.03 15.12 14.24
C ASP A 55 5.40 14.80 15.59
N GLY A 56 6.07 13.93 16.36
CA GLY A 56 5.73 13.60 17.74
C GLY A 56 4.92 12.33 17.89
N LEU A 57 5.29 11.53 18.89
CA LEU A 57 4.62 10.27 19.21
C LEU A 57 3.15 10.46 19.56
N GLU A 58 2.80 11.61 20.15
CA GLU A 58 1.43 11.99 20.53
C GLU A 58 0.50 12.06 19.32
N ARG A 59 1.02 12.17 18.10
CA ARG A 59 0.23 12.20 16.88
C ARG A 59 -0.26 10.83 16.42
N CYS A 60 0.28 9.75 16.98
CA CYS A 60 -0.02 8.38 16.53
C CYS A 60 -1.51 8.02 16.56
N PRO A 61 -2.28 8.28 17.64
CA PRO A 61 -3.69 7.92 17.66
C PRO A 61 -4.50 8.63 16.56
N ASP A 62 -4.31 9.95 16.42
CA ASP A 62 -5.01 10.72 15.39
C ASP A 62 -4.56 10.36 13.99
N ALA A 63 -3.27 10.10 13.81
CA ALA A 63 -2.72 9.66 12.53
C ALA A 63 -3.32 8.33 12.07
N LEU A 64 -3.47 7.38 12.99
CA LEU A 64 -4.09 6.09 12.69
C LEU A 64 -5.57 6.24 12.33
N ALA A 65 -6.31 7.02 13.13
CA ALA A 65 -7.72 7.30 12.83
C ALA A 65 -7.89 7.98 11.47
N GLY A 66 -7.03 8.96 11.15
CA GLY A 66 -7.03 9.63 9.86
C GLY A 66 -6.72 8.70 8.69
N LEU A 67 -5.84 7.72 8.91
CA LEU A 67 -5.53 6.69 7.89
C LEU A 67 -6.79 5.91 7.51
N TYR A 68 -7.58 5.48 8.49
CA TYR A 68 -8.85 4.78 8.25
C TYR A 68 -9.90 5.65 7.58
N ARG A 69 -9.82 6.97 7.73
CA ARG A 69 -10.70 7.91 7.02
C ARG A 69 -10.19 8.27 5.62
N GLY A 70 -9.02 7.77 5.23
CA GLY A 70 -8.45 8.05 3.91
C GLY A 70 -7.89 9.46 3.76
N GLU A 71 -7.48 10.09 4.85
CA GLU A 71 -6.98 11.49 4.86
C GLU A 71 -5.53 11.61 4.39
N ASN A 72 -4.77 10.52 4.36
CA ASN A 72 -3.35 10.56 4.01
C ASN A 72 -3.11 10.67 2.51
N ALA A 73 -2.08 11.41 2.16
CA ALA A 73 -1.56 11.51 0.79
C ALA A 73 -0.19 10.82 0.71
N GLY A 74 -0.19 9.52 0.47
CA GLY A 74 1.03 8.71 0.48
C GLY A 74 1.29 8.01 1.80
N LYS A 75 2.53 7.62 2.03
CA LYS A 75 2.93 6.91 3.26
C LYS A 75 2.97 7.87 4.45
N ARG A 76 2.14 7.63 5.43
CA ARG A 76 2.14 8.43 6.67
C ARG A 76 3.21 7.91 7.62
N VAL A 77 4.10 8.79 8.03
CA VAL A 77 5.27 8.49 8.89
C VAL A 77 5.27 9.43 10.09
N ILE A 78 5.52 8.90 11.26
CA ILE A 78 5.68 9.68 12.50
C ILE A 78 7.17 9.84 12.78
N ARG A 79 7.62 11.08 12.91
CA ARG A 79 8.97 11.40 13.35
C ARG A 79 8.96 11.51 14.88
N LEU A 80 9.77 10.72 15.52
CA LEU A 80 9.90 10.73 16.98
C LEU A 80 10.85 11.84 17.46
#